data_83010a296fb60bb26b2dd735e04f60cd
#
_entry.id   83010a296fb60bb26b2dd735e04f60cd
#
_cell.length_a   1.000
_cell.length_b   1.000
_cell.length_c   1.000
_cell.angle_alpha   90.00
_cell.angle_beta   90.00
_cell.angle_gamma   90.00
#
_symmetry.space_group_name_H-M   'P 1'
#
loop_
_entity.id
_entity.type
_entity.pdbx_description
1 polymer ?
#
loop_
_entity_poly.entity_id
_entity_poly.type
_entity_poly.pdbx_seq_one_letter_code
_entity_poly.pdbx_strand_id
1 'polypeptide(L)'
;PSASSAASDVYKRQVRSREYLIQAIFQMLFDNQVASKIIVQFKEEHKSKKVDFELFSNSLLSIEENIKNIESIISKLDIKDSSIELIDKSILCFAINEMLFGELDKPVVIDEALRLSKKFSSPDSYKFINVSLDKFLKSII
;
A
#
# COMPACT_ATOMS: atom_id res chain seq x y z
N PRO A 1 10.81 -29.29 -3.28
CA PRO A 1 11.51 -28.03 -3.55
C PRO A 1 12.49 -27.69 -2.46
N SER A 2 13.57 -26.99 -2.84
CA SER A 2 14.56 -26.52 -1.89
C SER A 2 14.01 -25.40 -0.99
N ALA A 3 14.65 -25.14 0.13
CA ALA A 3 14.28 -24.03 1.01
C ALA A 3 14.31 -22.67 0.27
N SER A 4 15.23 -22.48 -0.68
CA SER A 4 15.31 -21.28 -1.51
C SER A 4 14.07 -21.12 -2.39
N SER A 5 13.54 -22.20 -2.97
CA SER A 5 12.32 -22.17 -3.78
C SER A 5 11.10 -21.82 -2.94
N ALA A 6 10.99 -22.37 -1.73
CA ALA A 6 9.91 -22.07 -0.80
C ALA A 6 9.94 -20.57 -0.37
N ALA A 7 11.12 -20.06 -0.04
CA ALA A 7 11.30 -18.65 0.32
C ALA A 7 10.95 -17.71 -0.85
N SER A 8 11.34 -18.09 -2.08
CA SER A 8 11.01 -17.34 -3.30
C SER A 8 9.50 -17.32 -3.56
N ASP A 9 8.80 -18.43 -3.32
CA ASP A 9 7.34 -18.51 -3.47
C ASP A 9 6.61 -17.63 -2.44
N VAL A 10 7.06 -17.63 -1.20
CA VAL A 10 6.50 -16.74 -0.15
C VAL A 10 6.70 -15.28 -0.54
N TYR A 11 7.90 -14.92 -0.98
CA TYR A 11 8.21 -13.56 -1.42
C TYR A 11 7.32 -13.14 -2.59
N LYS A 12 7.17 -13.98 -3.61
CA LYS A 12 6.31 -13.69 -4.77
C LYS A 12 4.85 -13.50 -4.38
N ARG A 13 4.35 -14.27 -3.44
CA ARG A 13 2.98 -14.11 -2.91
C ARG A 13 2.80 -12.78 -2.22
N GLN A 14 3.77 -12.35 -1.42
CA GLN A 14 3.73 -11.07 -0.72
C GLN A 14 3.79 -9.90 -1.71
N VAL A 15 4.66 -9.97 -2.72
CA VAL A 15 4.76 -8.96 -3.77
C VAL A 15 3.41 -8.80 -4.49
N ARG A 16 2.82 -9.90 -4.93
CA ARG A 16 1.52 -9.89 -5.62
C ARG A 16 0.41 -9.35 -4.71
N SER A 17 0.41 -9.75 -3.45
CA SER A 17 -0.59 -9.30 -2.48
C SER A 17 -0.55 -7.79 -2.29
N ARG A 18 0.64 -7.19 -2.25
CA ARG A 18 0.79 -5.74 -2.12
C ARG A 18 0.39 -5.02 -3.40
N GLU A 19 0.64 -5.59 -4.56
CA GLU A 19 0.17 -5.03 -5.83
C GLU A 19 -1.36 -5.00 -5.90
N TYR A 20 -2.02 -6.08 -5.50
CA TYR A 20 -3.47 -6.12 -5.40
C TYR A 20 -3.99 -5.18 -4.32
N LEU A 21 -3.26 -5.03 -3.21
CA LEU A 21 -3.63 -4.11 -2.15
C LEU A 21 -3.71 -2.67 -2.66
N ILE A 22 -2.75 -2.22 -3.46
CA ILE A 22 -2.79 -0.88 -4.05
C ILE A 22 -4.03 -0.71 -4.93
N GLN A 23 -4.34 -1.69 -5.76
CA GLN A 23 -5.54 -1.67 -6.59
C GLN A 23 -6.82 -1.62 -5.74
N ALA A 24 -6.86 -2.37 -4.65
CA ALA A 24 -8.00 -2.40 -3.73
C ALA A 24 -8.17 -1.08 -2.98
N ILE A 25 -7.09 -0.47 -2.52
CA ILE A 25 -7.12 0.85 -1.88
C ILE A 25 -7.66 1.88 -2.88
N PHE A 26 -7.15 1.87 -4.11
CA PHE A 26 -7.63 2.75 -5.17
C PHE A 26 -9.15 2.60 -5.36
N GLN A 27 -9.63 1.38 -5.48
CA GLN A 27 -11.06 1.09 -5.64
C GLN A 27 -11.87 1.58 -4.43
N MET A 28 -11.38 1.34 -3.23
CA MET A 28 -12.03 1.78 -1.99
C MET A 28 -12.18 3.30 -1.94
N LEU A 29 -11.13 4.03 -2.32
CA LEU A 29 -11.13 5.50 -2.32
C LEU A 29 -11.96 6.07 -3.48
N PHE A 30 -11.88 5.44 -4.66
CA PHE A 30 -12.57 5.91 -5.86
C PHE A 30 -14.08 5.67 -5.80
N ASP A 31 -14.47 4.43 -5.45
CA ASP A 31 -15.88 4.01 -5.45
C ASP A 31 -16.56 4.19 -4.09
N ASN A 32 -15.83 4.59 -3.07
CA ASN A 32 -16.31 4.68 -1.70
C ASN A 32 -16.92 3.36 -1.20
N GLN A 33 -16.31 2.24 -1.59
CA GLN A 33 -16.74 0.90 -1.19
C GLN A 33 -16.11 0.50 0.14
N VAL A 34 -16.83 -0.35 0.89
CA VAL A 34 -16.28 -0.91 2.14
C VAL A 34 -15.28 -2.03 1.86
N ALA A 35 -14.25 -2.12 2.70
CA ALA A 35 -13.16 -3.07 2.53
C ALA A 35 -13.64 -4.52 2.46
N SER A 36 -14.62 -4.91 3.28
CA SER A 36 -15.14 -6.28 3.32
C SER A 36 -15.69 -6.75 1.96
N LYS A 37 -16.36 -5.88 1.24
CA LYS A 37 -16.87 -6.18 -0.11
C LYS A 37 -15.74 -6.32 -1.13
N ILE A 38 -14.77 -5.44 -1.06
CA ILE A 38 -13.59 -5.47 -1.95
C ILE A 38 -12.80 -6.77 -1.73
N ILE A 39 -12.63 -7.17 -0.47
CA ILE A 39 -11.94 -8.40 -0.12
C ILE A 39 -12.62 -9.63 -0.75
N VAL A 40 -13.94 -9.72 -0.63
CA VAL A 40 -14.71 -10.82 -1.23
C VAL A 40 -14.54 -10.84 -2.74
N GLN A 41 -14.63 -9.68 -3.39
CA GLN A 41 -14.45 -9.53 -4.83
C GLN A 41 -13.05 -10.00 -5.27
N PHE A 42 -12.01 -9.53 -4.61
CA PHE A 42 -10.61 -9.89 -4.98
C PHE A 42 -10.33 -11.37 -4.76
N LYS A 43 -10.83 -11.95 -3.68
CA LYS A 43 -10.71 -13.40 -3.44
C LYS A 43 -11.35 -14.23 -4.54
N GLU A 44 -12.53 -13.84 -4.99
CA GLU A 44 -13.24 -14.54 -6.06
C GLU A 44 -12.53 -14.36 -7.41
N GLU A 45 -12.15 -13.13 -7.75
CA GLU A 45 -11.50 -12.82 -9.03
C GLU A 45 -10.09 -13.44 -9.15
N HIS A 46 -9.40 -13.62 -8.04
CA HIS A 46 -8.00 -14.05 -8.01
C HIS A 46 -7.78 -15.37 -7.27
N LYS A 47 -8.82 -16.19 -7.12
CA LYS A 47 -8.73 -17.47 -6.39
C LYS A 47 -7.74 -18.47 -6.95
N SER A 48 -7.44 -18.36 -8.25
CA SER A 48 -6.44 -19.22 -8.91
C SER A 48 -5.02 -18.69 -8.80
N LYS A 49 -4.84 -17.51 -8.23
CA LYS A 49 -3.52 -16.87 -8.11
C LYS A 49 -2.89 -17.17 -6.76
N LYS A 50 -1.55 -17.18 -6.74
CA LYS A 50 -0.79 -17.34 -5.50
C LYS A 50 -0.72 -15.98 -4.80
N VAL A 51 -1.66 -15.74 -3.90
CA VAL A 51 -1.79 -14.48 -3.16
C VAL A 51 -1.89 -14.80 -1.68
N ASP A 52 -1.23 -14.02 -0.86
CA ASP A 52 -1.42 -14.03 0.58
C ASP A 52 -2.63 -13.16 0.91
N PHE A 53 -3.82 -13.77 0.91
CA PHE A 53 -5.07 -13.05 1.18
C PHE A 53 -5.23 -12.64 2.63
N GLU A 54 -4.50 -13.26 3.55
CA GLU A 54 -4.49 -12.81 4.94
C GLU A 54 -3.76 -11.45 5.04
N LEU A 55 -2.59 -11.34 4.43
CA LEU A 55 -1.86 -10.08 4.34
C LEU A 55 -2.70 -8.99 3.66
N PHE A 56 -3.27 -9.31 2.49
CA PHE A 56 -4.12 -8.41 1.72
C PHE A 56 -5.32 -7.90 2.55
N SER A 57 -6.05 -8.84 3.14
CA SER A 57 -7.29 -8.52 3.87
C SER A 57 -7.02 -7.72 5.13
N ASN A 58 -6.04 -8.14 5.93
CA ASN A 58 -5.70 -7.46 7.18
C ASN A 58 -5.19 -6.04 6.90
N SER A 59 -4.38 -5.86 5.86
CA SER A 59 -3.88 -4.54 5.49
C SER A 59 -5.00 -3.62 5.01
N LEU A 60 -5.90 -4.10 4.17
CA LEU A 60 -7.00 -3.29 3.67
C LEU A 60 -7.97 -2.87 4.78
N LEU A 61 -8.30 -3.79 5.68
CA LEU A 61 -9.16 -3.49 6.84
C LEU A 61 -8.50 -2.47 7.78
N SER A 62 -7.20 -2.60 8.01
CA SER A 62 -6.44 -1.66 8.83
C SER A 62 -6.43 -0.26 8.20
N ILE A 63 -6.22 -0.17 6.90
CA ILE A 63 -6.24 1.11 6.18
C ILE A 63 -7.63 1.75 6.26
N GLU A 64 -8.69 0.98 6.06
CA GLU A 64 -10.06 1.47 6.18
C GLU A 64 -10.32 2.04 7.58
N GLU A 65 -9.94 1.31 8.60
CA GLU A 65 -10.12 1.73 9.99
C GLU A 65 -9.38 3.04 10.30
N ASN A 66 -8.19 3.21 9.71
CA ASN A 66 -7.30 4.34 10.01
C ASN A 66 -7.33 5.44 8.95
N ILE A 67 -8.24 5.38 7.98
CA ILE A 67 -8.19 6.24 6.79
C ILE A 67 -8.24 7.73 7.15
N LYS A 68 -9.02 8.14 8.12
CA LYS A 68 -9.12 9.56 8.52
C LYS A 68 -7.81 10.05 9.12
N ASN A 69 -7.17 9.23 9.94
CA ASN A 69 -5.87 9.56 10.51
C ASN A 69 -4.80 9.63 9.42
N ILE A 70 -4.80 8.67 8.50
CA ILE A 70 -3.87 8.65 7.37
C ILE A 70 -4.05 9.89 6.50
N GLU A 71 -5.27 10.27 6.18
CA GLU A 71 -5.57 11.46 5.37
C GLU A 71 -5.12 12.73 6.10
N SER A 72 -5.29 12.81 7.41
CA SER A 72 -4.79 13.90 8.22
C SER A 72 -3.26 14.01 8.16
N ILE A 73 -2.56 12.87 8.23
CA ILE A 73 -1.11 12.81 8.11
C ILE A 73 -0.67 13.33 6.74
N ILE A 74 -1.29 12.84 5.67
CA ILE A 74 -0.98 13.26 4.30
C ILE A 74 -1.16 14.78 4.15
N SER A 75 -2.23 15.34 4.70
CA SER A 75 -2.50 16.77 4.62
C SER A 75 -1.43 17.62 5.32
N LYS A 76 -0.80 17.08 6.35
CA LYS A 76 0.25 17.76 7.13
C LYS A 76 1.65 17.64 6.52
N LEU A 77 1.82 16.84 5.47
CA LEU A 77 3.12 16.68 4.81
C LEU A 77 3.51 17.89 3.95
N ASP A 78 2.72 18.94 3.97
CA ASP A 78 2.98 20.21 3.26
C ASP A 78 3.26 19.97 1.77
N ILE A 79 2.38 19.23 1.17
CA ILE A 79 2.41 18.95 -0.26
C ILE A 79 1.85 20.17 -0.97
N LYS A 80 2.71 20.90 -1.67
CA LYS A 80 2.38 22.17 -2.34
C LYS A 80 1.34 22.01 -3.44
N ASP A 81 1.08 20.82 -3.89
CA ASP A 81 0.14 20.59 -4.96
C ASP A 81 -1.19 20.11 -4.38
N SER A 82 -2.24 20.86 -4.68
CA SER A 82 -3.57 20.60 -4.17
C SER A 82 -4.22 19.34 -4.75
N SER A 83 -3.59 18.72 -5.73
CA SER A 83 -4.13 17.52 -6.39
C SER A 83 -3.14 16.38 -6.39
N ILE A 84 -3.20 15.55 -5.34
CA ILE A 84 -2.50 14.26 -5.34
C ILE A 84 -3.30 13.31 -6.22
N GLU A 85 -2.65 12.68 -7.18
CA GLU A 85 -3.29 11.62 -7.97
C GLU A 85 -3.74 10.48 -7.04
N LEU A 86 -4.89 9.88 -7.36
CA LEU A 86 -5.48 8.87 -6.48
C LEU A 86 -4.59 7.64 -6.32
N ILE A 87 -3.84 7.26 -7.36
CA ILE A 87 -2.90 6.15 -7.27
C ILE A 87 -1.74 6.46 -6.30
N ASP A 88 -1.24 7.69 -6.31
CA ASP A 88 -0.21 8.13 -5.40
C ASP A 88 -0.71 8.15 -3.96
N LYS A 89 -1.93 8.65 -3.75
CA LYS A 89 -2.59 8.62 -2.45
C LYS A 89 -2.76 7.19 -1.95
N SER A 90 -3.11 6.25 -2.85
CA SER A 90 -3.25 4.83 -2.49
C SER A 90 -1.94 4.24 -2.00
N ILE A 91 -0.83 4.55 -2.66
CA ILE A 91 0.52 4.11 -2.25
C ILE A 91 0.92 4.73 -0.92
N LEU A 92 0.65 6.03 -0.73
CA LEU A 92 0.92 6.70 0.56
C LEU A 92 0.09 6.10 1.69
N CYS A 93 -1.18 5.80 1.46
CA CYS A 93 -2.04 5.13 2.45
C CYS A 93 -1.45 3.78 2.89
N PHE A 94 -1.03 2.97 1.93
CA PHE A 94 -0.35 1.71 2.23
C PHE A 94 0.89 1.93 3.09
N ALA A 95 1.79 2.80 2.66
CA ALA A 95 3.08 2.98 3.32
C ALA A 95 2.93 3.58 4.73
N ILE A 96 2.11 4.61 4.89
CA ILE A 96 1.87 5.24 6.18
C ILE A 96 1.26 4.24 7.16
N ASN A 97 0.26 3.49 6.71
CA ASN A 97 -0.38 2.48 7.56
C ASN A 97 0.61 1.39 8.00
N GLU A 98 1.43 0.92 7.07
CA GLU A 98 2.44 -0.10 7.36
C GLU A 98 3.50 0.42 8.35
N MET A 99 3.95 1.66 8.20
CA MET A 99 4.90 2.27 9.14
C MET A 99 4.33 2.43 10.54
N LEU A 100 3.03 2.70 10.66
CA LEU A 100 2.39 2.92 11.96
C LEU A 100 1.97 1.63 12.64
N PHE A 101 1.47 0.66 11.88
CA PHE A 101 0.79 -0.51 12.43
C PHE A 101 1.32 -1.85 11.95
N GLY A 102 2.18 -1.85 10.94
CA GLY A 102 2.73 -3.07 10.37
C GLY A 102 4.02 -3.51 11.03
N GLU A 103 4.56 -4.63 10.56
CA GLU A 103 5.74 -5.28 11.14
C GLU A 103 7.02 -5.02 10.34
N LEU A 104 6.92 -4.53 9.11
CA LEU A 104 8.09 -4.25 8.28
C LEU A 104 8.89 -3.07 8.83
N ASP A 105 10.21 -3.16 8.72
CA ASP A 105 11.08 -2.04 9.03
C ASP A 105 10.74 -0.84 8.12
N LYS A 106 10.76 0.36 8.67
CA LYS A 106 10.35 1.57 7.96
C LYS A 106 11.09 1.80 6.64
N PRO A 107 12.44 1.62 6.57
CA PRO A 107 13.12 1.73 5.28
C PRO A 107 12.66 0.72 4.24
N VAL A 108 12.29 -0.50 4.67
CA VAL A 108 11.74 -1.55 3.78
C VAL A 108 10.39 -1.12 3.24
N VAL A 109 9.56 -0.48 4.06
CA VAL A 109 8.25 0.05 3.63
C VAL A 109 8.45 1.11 2.53
N ILE A 110 9.41 2.00 2.70
CA ILE A 110 9.72 3.02 1.69
C ILE A 110 10.15 2.37 0.38
N ASP A 111 11.07 1.41 0.43
CA ASP A 111 11.53 0.69 -0.77
C ASP A 111 10.38 0.00 -1.47
N GLU A 112 9.47 -0.61 -0.73
CA GLU A 112 8.29 -1.28 -1.27
C GLU A 112 7.32 -0.27 -1.92
N ALA A 113 7.09 0.86 -1.27
CA ALA A 113 6.27 1.93 -1.83
C ALA A 113 6.86 2.47 -3.14
N LEU A 114 8.18 2.62 -3.21
CA LEU A 114 8.87 3.06 -4.41
C LEU A 114 8.78 2.03 -5.54
N ARG A 115 8.85 0.74 -5.21
CA ARG A 115 8.64 -0.34 -6.17
C ARG A 115 7.23 -0.28 -6.75
N LEU A 116 6.23 -0.09 -5.88
CA LEU A 116 4.82 0.02 -6.30
C LEU A 116 4.60 1.28 -7.16
N SER A 117 5.26 2.36 -6.82
CA SER A 117 5.22 3.59 -7.62
C SER A 117 5.76 3.37 -9.03
N LYS A 118 6.86 2.66 -9.17
CA LYS A 118 7.41 2.31 -10.49
C LYS A 118 6.45 1.47 -11.31
N LYS A 119 5.69 0.61 -10.68
CA LYS A 119 4.72 -0.24 -11.36
C LYS A 119 3.45 0.50 -11.78
N PHE A 120 2.92 1.37 -10.92
CA PHE A 120 1.58 1.95 -11.09
C PHE A 120 1.56 3.44 -11.40
N SER A 121 2.66 4.16 -11.19
CA SER A 121 2.69 5.62 -11.26
C SER A 121 3.72 6.13 -12.26
N SER A 122 3.76 7.46 -12.41
CA SER A 122 4.72 8.15 -13.29
C SER A 122 6.08 8.32 -12.60
N PRO A 123 7.16 8.65 -13.37
CA PRO A 123 8.45 9.01 -12.77
C PRO A 123 8.39 10.20 -11.81
N ASP A 124 7.53 11.18 -12.08
CA ASP A 124 7.34 12.32 -11.18
C ASP A 124 6.70 11.91 -9.86
N SER A 125 5.76 10.97 -9.92
CA SER A 125 5.14 10.37 -8.73
C SER A 125 6.17 9.66 -7.85
N TYR A 126 7.12 8.98 -8.44
CA TYR A 126 8.19 8.30 -7.71
C TYR A 126 8.96 9.28 -6.81
N LYS A 127 9.35 10.43 -7.36
CA LYS A 127 10.06 11.47 -6.60
C LYS A 127 9.18 12.04 -5.48
N PHE A 128 7.94 12.32 -5.81
CA PHE A 128 6.96 12.83 -4.86
C PHE A 128 6.74 11.89 -3.68
N ILE A 129 6.53 10.61 -3.95
CA ILE A 129 6.31 9.58 -2.93
C ILE A 129 7.54 9.43 -2.04
N ASN A 130 8.72 9.42 -2.64
CA ASN A 130 9.98 9.32 -1.89
C ASN A 130 10.15 10.48 -0.91
N VAL A 131 9.96 11.71 -1.37
CA VAL A 131 10.06 12.90 -0.53
C VAL A 131 9.01 12.90 0.57
N SER A 132 7.77 12.55 0.24
CA SER A 132 6.66 12.50 1.20
C SER A 132 6.90 11.49 2.31
N LEU A 133 7.35 10.30 1.96
CA LEU A 133 7.61 9.24 2.94
C LEU A 133 8.84 9.53 3.78
N ASP A 134 9.86 10.16 3.23
CA ASP A 134 11.03 10.60 3.99
C ASP A 134 10.64 11.64 5.04
N LYS A 135 9.81 12.60 4.67
CA LYS A 135 9.26 13.59 5.61
C LYS A 135 8.47 12.92 6.73
N PHE A 136 7.60 11.98 6.36
CA PHE A 136 6.80 11.26 7.35
C PHE A 136 7.68 10.46 8.31
N LEU A 137 8.66 9.74 7.78
CA LEU A 137 9.61 8.96 8.59
C LEU A 137 10.31 9.85 9.63
N LYS A 138 10.82 11.00 9.21
CA LYS A 138 11.49 11.95 10.09
C LYS A 138 10.56 12.51 11.18
N SER A 139 9.25 12.57 10.90
CA SER A 139 8.27 13.09 11.87
C SER A 139 7.95 12.09 12.98
N ILE A 140 8.21 10.82 12.79
CA ILE A 140 7.86 9.75 13.74
C ILE A 140 9.03 9.09 14.46
N ILE A 141 10.26 9.51 14.15
CA ILE A 141 11.45 9.00 14.83
C ILE A 141 12.02 10.00 15.84
#